data_2fc0a24776b9681c51c1ade5cc81de36
#
_entry.id   2fc0a24776b9681c51c1ade5cc81de36
#
_cell.length_a   1.000
_cell.length_b   1.000
_cell.length_c   1.000
_cell.angle_alpha   90.00
_cell.angle_beta   90.00
_cell.angle_gamma   90.00
#
_symmetry.space_group_name_H-M   'P 1'
#
loop_
_entity.id
_entity.type
_entity.pdbx_description
1 polymer ?
#
loop_
_entity_poly.entity_id
_entity_poly.type
_entity_poly.pdbx_seq_one_letter_code
_entity_poly.pdbx_strand_id
1 'polypeptide(L)'
;MGIAMITTMATTTTIMIEPLALSRLLQLASPMLPVGAYSYSGGLEAAIESGTVHDADSTRIWIDDVLDLYLARFELPILSRLHHAWLNGGDGADDWNARFRAGRDMSEGRAETLQMGSSLVLLLRDLGDFPPEGLVRLQTMAPVTFPLAYAFAAAHWGIPVGAALHAYAWSWTENQVGVAMKAVPIGQVAGQRILTAVGAEIPGIVARIADYPDDAISNFAPGLTLAACRHETQYSRLFRS
;
A
#
# COMPACT_ATOMS: atom_id res chain seq x y z
N MET A 1 -22.97 49.99 -8.64
CA MET A 1 -21.73 49.24 -8.81
C MET A 1 -21.88 47.96 -8.02
N GLY A 2 -22.40 46.91 -8.67
CA GLY A 2 -22.74 45.61 -8.03
C GLY A 2 -21.55 44.68 -8.15
N ILE A 3 -21.08 44.19 -7.00
CA ILE A 3 -20.03 43.15 -6.92
C ILE A 3 -20.75 41.81 -7.06
N ALA A 4 -20.54 41.11 -8.18
CA ALA A 4 -21.00 39.76 -8.37
C ALA A 4 -20.11 38.82 -7.53
N MET A 5 -20.67 38.20 -6.50
CA MET A 5 -20.05 37.09 -5.82
C MET A 5 -20.06 35.85 -6.73
N ILE A 6 -18.89 35.47 -7.21
CA ILE A 6 -18.69 34.18 -7.88
C ILE A 6 -18.59 33.12 -6.79
N THR A 7 -19.69 32.41 -6.52
CA THR A 7 -19.69 31.23 -5.66
C THR A 7 -19.14 30.06 -6.48
N THR A 8 -17.87 29.73 -6.28
CA THR A 8 -17.28 28.50 -6.84
C THR A 8 -17.87 27.31 -6.08
N MET A 9 -18.84 26.62 -6.68
CA MET A 9 -19.29 25.33 -6.17
C MET A 9 -18.16 24.30 -6.40
N ALA A 10 -17.50 23.87 -5.32
CA ALA A 10 -16.65 22.70 -5.34
C ALA A 10 -17.53 21.48 -5.65
N THR A 11 -17.35 20.91 -6.83
CA THR A 11 -18.02 19.66 -7.23
C THR A 11 -17.40 18.53 -6.40
N THR A 12 -18.05 18.16 -5.30
CA THR A 12 -17.67 16.97 -4.54
C THR A 12 -18.03 15.75 -5.38
N THR A 13 -17.04 15.15 -6.04
CA THR A 13 -17.23 13.88 -6.74
C THR A 13 -17.47 12.81 -5.67
N THR A 14 -18.71 12.45 -5.45
CA THR A 14 -19.06 11.32 -4.59
C THR A 14 -18.63 10.04 -5.31
N ILE A 15 -17.60 9.38 -4.81
CA ILE A 15 -17.20 8.06 -5.31
C ILE A 15 -18.24 7.06 -4.78
N MET A 16 -19.21 6.73 -5.64
CA MET A 16 -20.16 5.65 -5.34
C MET A 16 -19.46 4.32 -5.61
N ILE A 17 -19.26 3.53 -4.57
CA ILE A 17 -18.78 2.16 -4.68
C ILE A 17 -19.96 1.20 -4.61
N GLU A 18 -20.06 0.26 -5.55
CA GLU A 18 -21.08 -0.77 -5.55
C GLU A 18 -20.97 -1.65 -4.29
N PRO A 19 -22.10 -2.10 -3.70
CA PRO A 19 -22.08 -2.85 -2.43
C PRO A 19 -21.19 -4.11 -2.46
N LEU A 20 -21.19 -4.85 -3.58
CA LEU A 20 -20.33 -6.03 -3.71
C LEU A 20 -18.86 -5.63 -3.81
N ALA A 21 -18.53 -4.58 -4.60
CA ALA A 21 -17.18 -4.05 -4.70
C ALA A 21 -16.67 -3.55 -3.34
N LEU A 22 -17.54 -2.95 -2.51
CA LEU A 22 -17.20 -2.58 -1.13
C LEU A 22 -16.84 -3.82 -0.29
N SER A 23 -17.62 -4.90 -0.36
CA SER A 23 -17.31 -6.15 0.35
C SER A 23 -15.98 -6.74 -0.09
N ARG A 24 -15.67 -6.70 -1.40
CA ARG A 24 -14.39 -7.14 -1.96
C ARG A 24 -13.23 -6.23 -1.55
N LEU A 25 -13.45 -4.93 -1.47
CA LEU A 25 -12.48 -3.97 -0.97
C LEU A 25 -12.12 -4.25 0.49
N LEU A 26 -13.12 -4.48 1.35
CA LEU A 26 -12.91 -4.87 2.75
C LEU A 26 -12.17 -6.20 2.87
N GLN A 27 -12.41 -7.15 1.96
CA GLN A 27 -11.67 -8.41 1.90
C GLN A 27 -10.18 -8.17 1.55
N LEU A 28 -9.87 -7.31 0.57
CA LEU A 28 -8.50 -6.95 0.21
C LEU A 28 -7.78 -6.17 1.32
N ALA A 29 -8.51 -5.32 2.07
CA ALA A 29 -7.96 -4.55 3.17
C ALA A 29 -7.83 -5.34 4.47
N SER A 30 -8.41 -6.53 4.54
CA SER A 30 -8.48 -7.29 5.79
C SER A 30 -7.11 -7.81 6.22
N PRO A 31 -6.74 -7.69 7.51
CA PRO A 31 -5.56 -8.39 8.05
C PRO A 31 -5.68 -9.92 7.97
N MET A 32 -6.88 -10.44 7.70
CA MET A 32 -7.13 -11.87 7.43
C MET A 32 -6.80 -12.29 5.99
N LEU A 33 -6.46 -11.34 5.10
CA LEU A 33 -6.02 -11.69 3.74
C LEU A 33 -4.76 -12.57 3.83
N PRO A 34 -4.77 -13.81 3.28
CA PRO A 34 -3.71 -14.78 3.55
C PRO A 34 -2.45 -14.55 2.69
N VAL A 35 -1.94 -13.34 2.68
CA VAL A 35 -0.72 -12.94 1.95
C VAL A 35 0.51 -12.84 2.86
N GLY A 36 0.33 -12.94 4.19
CA GLY A 36 1.42 -12.93 5.16
C GLY A 36 1.96 -11.54 5.51
N ALA A 37 1.24 -10.46 5.19
CA ALA A 37 1.65 -9.07 5.44
C ALA A 37 2.06 -8.81 6.90
N TYR A 38 1.38 -9.42 7.87
CA TYR A 38 1.65 -9.29 9.31
C TYR A 38 3.04 -9.77 9.75
N SER A 39 3.76 -10.47 8.88
CA SER A 39 5.11 -10.97 9.15
C SER A 39 6.20 -9.95 8.84
N TYR A 40 5.85 -8.81 8.29
CA TYR A 40 6.78 -7.81 7.79
C TYR A 40 6.61 -6.49 8.53
N SER A 41 7.75 -5.93 8.99
CA SER A 41 7.79 -4.62 9.68
C SER A 41 8.09 -3.46 8.73
N GLY A 42 8.64 -3.74 7.55
CA GLY A 42 9.05 -2.72 6.59
C GLY A 42 10.09 -1.75 7.15
N GLY A 43 11.06 -2.26 7.93
CA GLY A 43 12.14 -1.47 8.55
C GLY A 43 11.76 -0.85 9.91
N LEU A 44 10.49 -0.89 10.33
CA LEU A 44 10.06 -0.33 11.62
C LEU A 44 10.74 -1.03 12.81
N GLU A 45 10.93 -2.35 12.75
CA GLU A 45 11.61 -3.09 13.83
C GLU A 45 13.04 -2.57 14.05
N ALA A 46 13.80 -2.32 12.99
CA ALA A 46 15.12 -1.75 13.10
C ALA A 46 15.11 -0.28 13.58
N ALA A 47 14.09 0.50 13.23
CA ALA A 47 13.91 1.84 13.76
C ALA A 47 13.61 1.83 15.26
N ILE A 48 12.89 0.81 15.76
CA ILE A 48 12.65 0.59 17.19
C ILE A 48 13.94 0.17 17.88
N GLU A 49 14.67 -0.79 17.35
CA GLU A 49 15.96 -1.27 17.91
C GLU A 49 16.99 -0.15 18.02
N SER A 50 17.04 0.78 17.03
CA SER A 50 17.91 1.95 17.07
C SER A 50 17.45 3.07 18.00
N GLY A 51 16.27 2.94 18.64
CA GLY A 51 15.69 3.98 19.48
C GLY A 51 15.09 5.16 18.73
N THR A 52 15.00 5.11 17.41
CA THR A 52 14.33 6.12 16.57
C THR A 52 12.83 6.14 16.86
N VAL A 53 12.24 4.95 17.02
CA VAL A 53 10.85 4.76 17.42
C VAL A 53 10.82 4.10 18.79
N HIS A 54 10.20 4.75 19.80
CA HIS A 54 10.24 4.29 21.18
C HIS A 54 8.95 4.55 21.98
N ASP A 55 8.00 5.34 21.41
CA ASP A 55 6.71 5.68 22.00
C ASP A 55 5.63 5.91 20.93
N ALA A 56 4.43 6.33 21.33
CA ALA A 56 3.32 6.55 20.42
C ALA A 56 3.55 7.71 19.46
N ASP A 57 4.19 8.78 19.91
CA ASP A 57 4.42 9.98 19.09
C ASP A 57 5.48 9.72 18.02
N SER A 58 6.60 9.11 18.37
CA SER A 58 7.66 8.71 17.43
C SER A 58 7.17 7.61 16.47
N THR A 59 6.29 6.71 16.92
CA THR A 59 5.61 5.73 16.04
C THR A 59 4.77 6.44 14.99
N ARG A 60 3.94 7.41 15.40
CA ARG A 60 3.09 8.15 14.48
C ARG A 60 3.93 8.91 13.45
N ILE A 61 4.97 9.63 13.91
CA ILE A 61 5.87 10.37 13.01
C ILE A 61 6.51 9.44 11.98
N TRP A 62 7.00 8.27 12.40
CA TRP A 62 7.57 7.28 11.49
C TRP A 62 6.57 6.82 10.43
N ILE A 63 5.34 6.50 10.84
CA ILE A 63 4.30 6.03 9.92
C ILE A 63 3.89 7.15 8.94
N ASP A 64 3.71 8.37 9.41
CA ASP A 64 3.39 9.54 8.58
C ASP A 64 4.49 9.79 7.54
N ASP A 65 5.76 9.77 7.97
CA ASP A 65 6.91 9.99 7.09
C ASP A 65 7.01 8.91 5.99
N VAL A 66 6.87 7.62 6.35
CA VAL A 66 6.93 6.53 5.37
C VAL A 66 5.71 6.58 4.43
N LEU A 67 4.53 6.92 4.94
CA LEU A 67 3.32 7.06 4.14
C LEU A 67 3.48 8.21 3.11
N ASP A 68 3.98 9.38 3.52
CA ASP A 68 4.12 10.54 2.59
C ASP A 68 5.36 10.43 1.69
N LEU A 69 6.52 9.99 2.22
CA LEU A 69 7.77 10.00 1.47
C LEU A 69 7.97 8.77 0.59
N TYR A 70 7.37 7.63 0.96
CA TYR A 70 7.57 6.39 0.23
C TYR A 70 6.28 5.89 -0.43
N LEU A 71 5.21 5.60 0.33
CA LEU A 71 3.99 5.08 -0.26
C LEU A 71 3.37 6.07 -1.25
N ALA A 72 3.18 7.33 -0.85
CA ALA A 72 2.54 8.36 -1.66
C ALA A 72 3.36 8.76 -2.91
N ARG A 73 4.69 8.55 -2.88
CA ARG A 73 5.59 8.95 -3.98
C ARG A 73 6.04 7.80 -4.87
N PHE A 74 5.89 6.57 -4.42
CA PHE A 74 6.35 5.39 -5.15
C PHE A 74 5.26 4.33 -5.32
N GLU A 75 4.78 3.73 -4.22
CA GLU A 75 3.90 2.56 -4.32
C GLU A 75 2.51 2.92 -4.86
N LEU A 76 1.85 3.94 -4.30
CA LEU A 76 0.50 4.32 -4.68
C LEU A 76 0.40 4.85 -6.12
N PRO A 77 1.34 5.68 -6.64
CA PRO A 77 1.34 6.04 -8.05
C PRO A 77 1.46 4.82 -8.97
N ILE A 78 2.38 3.89 -8.67
CA ILE A 78 2.53 2.66 -9.48
C ILE A 78 1.27 1.79 -9.38
N LEU A 79 0.70 1.62 -8.18
CA LEU A 79 -0.55 0.88 -8.01
C LEU A 79 -1.69 1.48 -8.83
N SER A 80 -1.79 2.81 -8.89
CA SER A 80 -2.76 3.50 -9.75
C SER A 80 -2.56 3.17 -11.23
N ARG A 81 -1.32 3.17 -11.72
CA ARG A 81 -0.99 2.81 -13.12
C ARG A 81 -1.30 1.35 -13.41
N LEU A 82 -0.96 0.45 -12.50
CA LEU A 82 -1.29 -0.98 -12.60
C LEU A 82 -2.81 -1.19 -12.65
N HIS A 83 -3.58 -0.49 -11.83
CA HIS A 83 -5.03 -0.58 -11.84
C HIS A 83 -5.61 -0.14 -13.19
N HIS A 84 -5.18 1.01 -13.72
CA HIS A 84 -5.61 1.48 -15.03
C HIS A 84 -5.18 0.54 -16.17
N ALA A 85 -3.98 -0.02 -16.10
CA ALA A 85 -3.52 -1.02 -17.06
C ALA A 85 -4.45 -2.24 -17.08
N TRP A 86 -4.87 -2.75 -15.92
CA TRP A 86 -5.80 -3.87 -15.84
C TRP A 86 -7.22 -3.55 -16.33
N LEU A 87 -7.70 -2.33 -16.19
CA LEU A 87 -8.96 -1.90 -16.83
C LEU A 87 -8.87 -1.91 -18.37
N ASN A 88 -7.66 -1.81 -18.92
CA ASN A 88 -7.37 -1.88 -20.35
C ASN A 88 -6.78 -3.26 -20.77
N GLY A 89 -7.17 -4.36 -20.10
CA GLY A 89 -6.77 -5.72 -20.44
C GLY A 89 -5.34 -6.08 -20.02
N GLY A 90 -4.67 -5.27 -19.20
CA GLY A 90 -3.32 -5.51 -18.66
C GLY A 90 -2.19 -4.95 -19.53
N ASP A 91 -2.48 -4.14 -20.54
CA ASP A 91 -1.46 -3.54 -21.40
C ASP A 91 -0.60 -2.54 -20.59
N GLY A 92 0.75 -2.73 -20.62
CA GLY A 92 1.71 -1.95 -19.85
C GLY A 92 1.83 -2.32 -18.37
N ALA A 93 1.07 -3.31 -17.86
CA ALA A 93 1.16 -3.72 -16.46
C ALA A 93 2.51 -4.38 -16.13
N ASP A 94 3.14 -5.07 -17.05
CA ASP A 94 4.45 -5.69 -16.90
C ASP A 94 5.58 -4.64 -16.76
N ASP A 95 5.51 -3.54 -17.48
CA ASP A 95 6.47 -2.44 -17.37
C ASP A 95 6.38 -1.79 -15.97
N TRP A 96 5.17 -1.52 -15.49
CA TRP A 96 4.97 -0.98 -14.15
C TRP A 96 5.38 -1.97 -13.06
N ASN A 97 5.12 -3.27 -13.24
CA ASN A 97 5.62 -4.32 -12.35
C ASN A 97 7.15 -4.36 -12.31
N ALA A 98 7.81 -4.26 -13.47
CA ALA A 98 9.26 -4.20 -13.57
C ALA A 98 9.82 -2.95 -12.87
N ARG A 99 9.20 -1.78 -13.08
CA ARG A 99 9.57 -0.52 -12.42
C ARG A 99 9.42 -0.61 -10.91
N PHE A 100 8.31 -1.18 -10.41
CA PHE A 100 8.10 -1.40 -8.98
C PHE A 100 9.19 -2.28 -8.38
N ARG A 101 9.52 -3.40 -9.03
CA ARG A 101 10.59 -4.31 -8.58
C ARG A 101 11.96 -3.64 -8.55
N ALA A 102 12.28 -2.87 -9.59
CA ALA A 102 13.54 -2.14 -9.68
C ALA A 102 13.70 -1.08 -8.58
N GLY A 103 12.60 -0.48 -8.12
CA GLY A 103 12.60 0.49 -7.04
C GLY A 103 12.55 -0.11 -5.63
N ARG A 104 12.56 -1.44 -5.50
CA ARG A 104 12.70 -2.10 -4.18
C ARG A 104 14.19 -2.36 -3.90
N ASP A 105 14.86 -1.39 -3.28
CA ASP A 105 16.31 -1.39 -3.09
C ASP A 105 16.79 -2.49 -2.14
N MET A 106 16.00 -2.83 -1.10
CA MET A 106 16.34 -3.81 -0.08
C MET A 106 15.94 -5.22 -0.51
N SER A 107 16.76 -6.23 -0.14
CA SER A 107 16.51 -7.62 -0.49
C SER A 107 15.26 -8.17 0.21
N GLU A 108 15.07 -7.83 1.49
CA GLU A 108 13.88 -8.23 2.27
C GLU A 108 12.61 -7.60 1.70
N GLY A 109 12.62 -6.30 1.34
CA GLY A 109 11.47 -5.64 0.71
C GLY A 109 11.12 -6.24 -0.67
N ARG A 110 12.13 -6.69 -1.45
CA ARG A 110 11.88 -7.44 -2.69
C ARG A 110 11.25 -8.81 -2.41
N ALA A 111 11.79 -9.55 -1.45
CA ALA A 111 11.25 -10.86 -1.07
C ALA A 111 9.81 -10.76 -0.54
N GLU A 112 9.52 -9.75 0.29
CA GLU A 112 8.19 -9.43 0.82
C GLU A 112 7.17 -9.28 -0.31
N THR A 113 7.40 -8.32 -1.23
CA THR A 113 6.42 -8.04 -2.29
C THR A 113 6.20 -9.22 -3.22
N LEU A 114 7.23 -10.03 -3.49
CA LEU A 114 7.13 -11.23 -4.32
C LEU A 114 6.38 -12.36 -3.61
N GLN A 115 6.64 -12.57 -2.32
CA GLN A 115 5.91 -13.55 -1.54
C GLN A 115 4.42 -13.19 -1.41
N MET A 116 4.11 -11.94 -1.05
CA MET A 116 2.74 -11.46 -0.93
C MET A 116 2.02 -11.54 -2.29
N GLY A 117 2.70 -11.16 -3.38
CA GLY A 117 2.16 -11.25 -4.74
C GLY A 117 1.83 -12.69 -5.13
N SER A 118 2.75 -13.61 -4.93
CA SER A 118 2.55 -15.04 -5.21
C SER A 118 1.40 -15.63 -4.36
N SER A 119 1.33 -15.28 -3.08
CA SER A 119 0.26 -15.73 -2.18
C SER A 119 -1.10 -15.21 -2.64
N LEU A 120 -1.16 -13.95 -3.08
CA LEU A 120 -2.40 -13.36 -3.59
C LEU A 120 -2.84 -14.04 -4.90
N VAL A 121 -1.92 -14.29 -5.84
CA VAL A 121 -2.24 -15.03 -7.09
C VAL A 121 -2.83 -16.41 -6.78
N LEU A 122 -2.27 -17.14 -5.83
CA LEU A 122 -2.81 -18.44 -5.42
C LEU A 122 -4.23 -18.30 -4.87
N LEU A 123 -4.46 -17.33 -3.98
CA LEU A 123 -5.78 -17.05 -3.45
C LEU A 123 -6.79 -16.72 -4.55
N LEU A 124 -6.43 -15.83 -5.48
CA LEU A 124 -7.33 -15.41 -6.56
C LEU A 124 -7.72 -16.59 -7.46
N ARG A 125 -6.76 -17.49 -7.75
CA ARG A 125 -7.00 -18.71 -8.49
C ARG A 125 -7.98 -19.64 -7.74
N ASP A 126 -7.77 -19.82 -6.44
CA ASP A 126 -8.54 -20.76 -5.61
C ASP A 126 -9.94 -20.25 -5.29
N LEU A 127 -10.16 -18.93 -5.32
CA LEU A 127 -11.50 -18.32 -5.21
C LEU A 127 -12.40 -18.62 -6.40
N GLY A 128 -11.84 -18.83 -7.60
CA GLY A 128 -12.61 -19.18 -8.81
C GLY A 128 -13.44 -18.04 -9.41
N ASP A 129 -13.34 -16.83 -8.89
CA ASP A 129 -14.09 -15.65 -9.37
C ASP A 129 -13.45 -14.98 -10.60
N PHE A 130 -12.24 -15.40 -11.00
CA PHE A 130 -11.44 -14.72 -12.01
C PHE A 130 -11.39 -15.50 -13.33
N PRO A 131 -11.46 -14.82 -14.48
CA PRO A 131 -11.37 -15.49 -15.78
C PRO A 131 -9.98 -16.15 -15.93
N PRO A 132 -9.94 -17.42 -16.42
CA PRO A 132 -8.68 -18.16 -16.55
C PRO A 132 -7.62 -17.42 -17.39
N GLU A 133 -8.04 -16.75 -18.49
CA GLU A 133 -7.15 -15.96 -19.33
C GLU A 133 -6.52 -14.78 -18.60
N GLY A 134 -7.26 -14.11 -17.70
CA GLY A 134 -6.74 -13.03 -16.87
C GLY A 134 -5.68 -13.53 -15.88
N LEU A 135 -5.93 -14.69 -15.25
CA LEU A 135 -4.97 -15.31 -14.33
C LEU A 135 -3.71 -15.78 -15.07
N VAL A 136 -3.85 -16.37 -16.29
CA VAL A 136 -2.71 -16.74 -17.13
C VAL A 136 -1.90 -15.50 -17.49
N ARG A 137 -2.55 -14.42 -17.94
CA ARG A 137 -1.87 -13.15 -18.26
C ARG A 137 -1.13 -12.59 -17.05
N LEU A 138 -1.75 -12.56 -15.86
CA LEU A 138 -1.08 -12.13 -14.64
C LEU A 138 0.18 -12.95 -14.34
N GLN A 139 0.12 -14.27 -14.52
CA GLN A 139 1.25 -15.18 -14.31
C GLN A 139 2.37 -15.02 -15.34
N THR A 140 2.07 -14.62 -16.58
CA THR A 140 3.12 -14.33 -17.59
C THR A 140 3.97 -13.11 -17.25
N MET A 141 3.47 -12.21 -16.38
CA MET A 141 4.21 -11.03 -15.87
C MET A 141 5.12 -11.36 -14.68
N ALA A 142 5.42 -12.63 -14.45
CA ALA A 142 6.26 -13.06 -13.32
C ALA A 142 7.68 -12.49 -13.39
N PRO A 143 8.30 -12.21 -12.21
CA PRO A 143 7.73 -12.42 -10.89
C PRO A 143 6.68 -11.36 -10.51
N VAL A 144 5.52 -11.83 -10.04
CA VAL A 144 4.36 -11.00 -9.71
C VAL A 144 4.60 -10.31 -8.37
N THR A 145 4.53 -8.97 -8.35
CA THR A 145 4.57 -8.19 -7.12
C THR A 145 3.20 -8.10 -6.45
N PHE A 146 3.16 -7.78 -5.17
CA PHE A 146 1.90 -7.60 -4.46
C PHE A 146 1.01 -6.51 -5.08
N PRO A 147 1.49 -5.29 -5.41
CA PRO A 147 0.64 -4.29 -6.05
C PRO A 147 0.14 -4.71 -7.44
N LEU A 148 0.89 -5.52 -8.22
CA LEU A 148 0.39 -6.04 -9.50
C LEU A 148 -0.82 -6.96 -9.31
N ALA A 149 -0.72 -7.94 -8.39
CA ALA A 149 -1.82 -8.87 -8.10
C ALA A 149 -3.00 -8.15 -7.43
N TYR A 150 -2.73 -7.19 -6.55
CA TYR A 150 -3.74 -6.37 -5.89
C TYR A 150 -4.53 -5.53 -6.91
N ALA A 151 -3.83 -4.85 -7.82
CA ALA A 151 -4.44 -4.06 -8.88
C ALA A 151 -5.31 -4.91 -9.82
N PHE A 152 -4.82 -6.12 -10.18
CA PHE A 152 -5.61 -7.08 -10.96
C PHE A 152 -6.92 -7.43 -10.27
N ALA A 153 -6.87 -7.80 -8.98
CA ALA A 153 -8.06 -8.14 -8.22
C ALA A 153 -9.02 -6.96 -8.10
N ALA A 154 -8.50 -5.77 -7.76
CA ALA A 154 -9.29 -4.56 -7.58
C ALA A 154 -10.00 -4.15 -8.89
N ALA A 155 -9.29 -4.14 -10.01
CA ALA A 155 -9.85 -3.81 -11.31
C ALA A 155 -10.93 -4.81 -11.74
N HIS A 156 -10.66 -6.11 -11.58
CA HIS A 156 -11.63 -7.17 -11.92
C HIS A 156 -12.90 -7.10 -11.08
N TRP A 157 -12.79 -6.81 -9.79
CA TRP A 157 -13.93 -6.67 -8.89
C TRP A 157 -14.66 -5.32 -9.00
N GLY A 158 -14.29 -4.47 -9.95
CA GLY A 158 -14.92 -3.17 -10.19
C GLY A 158 -14.70 -2.18 -9.04
N ILE A 159 -13.62 -2.34 -8.28
CA ILE A 159 -13.28 -1.41 -7.21
C ILE A 159 -12.69 -0.15 -7.83
N PRO A 160 -13.24 1.06 -7.57
CA PRO A 160 -12.69 2.30 -8.07
C PRO A 160 -11.24 2.51 -7.62
N VAL A 161 -10.39 3.04 -8.50
CA VAL A 161 -8.96 3.22 -8.21
C VAL A 161 -8.70 3.99 -6.92
N GLY A 162 -9.42 5.08 -6.65
CA GLY A 162 -9.27 5.84 -5.40
C GLY A 162 -9.60 5.03 -4.15
N ALA A 163 -10.61 4.15 -4.21
CA ALA A 163 -10.94 3.26 -3.11
C ALA A 163 -9.87 2.17 -2.93
N ALA A 164 -9.34 1.61 -4.02
CA ALA A 164 -8.26 0.63 -3.99
C ALA A 164 -6.97 1.21 -3.36
N LEU A 165 -6.58 2.43 -3.75
CA LEU A 165 -5.43 3.14 -3.19
C LEU A 165 -5.62 3.42 -1.69
N HIS A 166 -6.81 3.87 -1.29
CA HIS A 166 -7.14 4.14 0.10
C HIS A 166 -7.02 2.87 0.95
N ALA A 167 -7.62 1.77 0.50
CA ALA A 167 -7.57 0.50 1.22
C ALA A 167 -6.15 -0.09 1.30
N TYR A 168 -5.35 0.07 0.25
CA TYR A 168 -3.94 -0.34 0.25
C TYR A 168 -3.13 0.44 1.30
N ALA A 169 -3.24 1.77 1.30
CA ALA A 169 -2.58 2.63 2.28
C ALA A 169 -3.06 2.35 3.72
N TRP A 170 -4.37 2.13 3.90
CA TRP A 170 -4.95 1.78 5.19
C TRP A 170 -4.41 0.44 5.72
N SER A 171 -4.39 -0.61 4.90
CA SER A 171 -3.90 -1.94 5.30
C SER A 171 -2.43 -1.90 5.70
N TRP A 172 -1.61 -1.13 4.96
CA TRP A 172 -0.22 -0.90 5.32
C TRP A 172 -0.11 -0.17 6.68
N THR A 173 -0.86 0.91 6.87
CA THR A 173 -0.89 1.68 8.13
C THR A 173 -1.30 0.80 9.31
N GLU A 174 -2.36 0.00 9.15
CA GLU A 174 -2.85 -0.93 10.17
C GLU A 174 -1.78 -1.97 10.54
N ASN A 175 -1.06 -2.51 9.54
CA ASN A 175 0.05 -3.42 9.78
C ASN A 175 1.18 -2.74 10.58
N GLN A 176 1.58 -1.51 10.22
CA GLN A 176 2.63 -0.76 10.93
C GLN A 176 2.24 -0.48 12.39
N VAL A 177 1.00 -0.07 12.65
CA VAL A 177 0.51 0.10 14.03
C VAL A 177 0.50 -1.23 14.78
N GLY A 178 0.12 -2.33 14.11
CA GLY A 178 0.18 -3.68 14.67
C GLY A 178 1.60 -4.12 15.04
N VAL A 179 2.59 -3.80 14.21
CA VAL A 179 4.03 -3.99 14.50
C VAL A 179 4.45 -3.20 15.73
N ALA A 180 4.13 -1.90 15.75
CA ALA A 180 4.46 -1.02 16.87
C ALA A 180 3.85 -1.51 18.19
N MET A 181 2.58 -1.92 18.20
CA MET A 181 1.93 -2.45 19.42
C MET A 181 2.58 -3.72 19.96
N LYS A 182 3.33 -4.47 19.13
CA LYS A 182 4.06 -5.66 19.59
C LYS A 182 5.46 -5.34 20.11
N ALA A 183 6.11 -4.31 19.55
CA ALA A 183 7.52 -4.04 19.77
C ALA A 183 7.81 -2.76 20.58
N VAL A 184 6.84 -1.86 20.69
CA VAL A 184 6.92 -0.62 21.49
C VAL A 184 5.92 -0.71 22.66
N PRO A 185 6.21 -0.16 23.85
CA PRO A 185 5.29 -0.20 25.00
C PRO A 185 4.11 0.77 24.84
N ILE A 186 3.35 0.64 23.75
CA ILE A 186 2.14 1.40 23.47
C ILE A 186 0.89 0.55 23.65
N GLY A 187 -0.14 1.11 24.32
CA GLY A 187 -1.38 0.38 24.54
C GLY A 187 -2.36 0.46 23.37
N GLN A 188 -3.39 -0.38 23.40
CA GLN A 188 -4.45 -0.47 22.36
C GLN A 188 -5.05 0.91 22.01
N VAL A 189 -5.36 1.75 23.01
CA VAL A 189 -5.95 3.07 22.79
C VAL A 189 -4.98 3.99 22.04
N ALA A 190 -3.68 3.93 22.35
CA ALA A 190 -2.67 4.71 21.63
C ALA A 190 -2.58 4.26 20.16
N GLY A 191 -2.58 2.94 19.89
CA GLY A 191 -2.64 2.39 18.53
C GLY A 191 -3.86 2.90 17.75
N GLN A 192 -5.06 2.90 18.38
CA GLN A 192 -6.27 3.40 17.72
C GLN A 192 -6.22 4.91 17.46
N ARG A 193 -5.57 5.70 18.33
CA ARG A 193 -5.36 7.14 18.09
C ARG A 193 -4.43 7.39 16.91
N ILE A 194 -3.37 6.58 16.75
CA ILE A 194 -2.47 6.65 15.60
C ILE A 194 -3.27 6.33 14.31
N LEU A 195 -4.02 5.22 14.30
CA LEU A 195 -4.87 4.85 13.15
C LEU A 195 -5.86 5.96 12.77
N THR A 196 -6.47 6.61 13.76
CA THR A 196 -7.41 7.72 13.51
C THR A 196 -6.70 8.92 12.89
N ALA A 197 -5.52 9.29 13.41
CA ALA A 197 -4.75 10.44 12.93
C ALA A 197 -4.24 10.21 11.51
N VAL A 198 -3.50 9.12 11.28
CA VAL A 198 -2.94 8.76 9.96
C VAL A 198 -4.05 8.51 8.93
N GLY A 199 -5.12 7.82 9.34
CA GLY A 199 -6.27 7.55 8.47
C GLY A 199 -6.95 8.81 7.94
N ALA A 200 -6.92 9.91 8.70
CA ALA A 200 -7.45 11.20 8.26
C ALA A 200 -6.62 11.85 7.14
N GLU A 201 -5.36 11.46 6.96
CA GLU A 201 -4.45 11.98 5.94
C GLU A 201 -4.57 11.24 4.60
N ILE A 202 -4.93 9.95 4.64
CA ILE A 202 -5.01 9.08 3.44
C ILE A 202 -5.88 9.68 2.32
N PRO A 203 -7.07 10.27 2.56
CA PRO A 203 -7.88 10.86 1.49
C PRO A 203 -7.14 11.96 0.72
N GLY A 204 -6.40 12.83 1.43
CA GLY A 204 -5.60 13.89 0.83
C GLY A 204 -4.42 13.35 0.01
N ILE A 205 -3.80 12.26 0.46
CA ILE A 205 -2.74 11.56 -0.28
C ILE A 205 -3.32 10.97 -1.57
N VAL A 206 -4.41 10.20 -1.48
CA VAL A 206 -5.04 9.54 -2.62
C VAL A 206 -5.50 10.56 -3.67
N ALA A 207 -6.04 11.69 -3.26
CA ALA A 207 -6.45 12.75 -4.19
C ALA A 207 -5.28 13.28 -5.04
N ARG A 208 -4.07 13.35 -4.49
CA ARG A 208 -2.87 13.80 -5.24
C ARG A 208 -2.36 12.76 -6.24
N ILE A 209 -2.71 11.47 -6.08
CA ILE A 209 -2.22 10.40 -6.95
C ILE A 209 -2.86 10.44 -8.36
N ALA A 210 -4.07 10.95 -8.49
CA ALA A 210 -4.78 11.02 -9.77
C ALA A 210 -3.94 11.72 -10.86
N ASP A 211 -3.31 12.83 -10.50
CA ASP A 211 -2.51 13.68 -11.40
C ASP A 211 -1.00 13.56 -11.13
N TYR A 212 -0.56 12.52 -10.41
CA TYR A 212 0.85 12.37 -10.06
C TYR A 212 1.69 12.06 -11.30
N PRO A 213 2.73 12.88 -11.63
CA PRO A 213 3.49 12.69 -12.86
C PRO A 213 4.39 11.46 -12.79
N ASP A 214 4.51 10.73 -13.90
CA ASP A 214 5.28 9.49 -13.96
C ASP A 214 6.79 9.69 -13.72
N ASP A 215 7.31 10.84 -14.13
CA ASP A 215 8.72 11.22 -13.94
C ASP A 215 9.03 11.68 -12.50
N ALA A 216 8.00 12.01 -11.71
CA ALA A 216 8.13 12.34 -10.29
C ALA A 216 8.08 11.10 -9.38
N ILE A 217 7.73 9.90 -9.92
CA ILE A 217 7.68 8.67 -9.11
C ILE A 217 9.08 8.32 -8.60
N SER A 218 9.24 8.32 -7.28
CA SER A 218 10.52 8.15 -6.61
C SER A 218 10.40 7.32 -5.33
N ASN A 219 11.31 6.37 -5.14
CA ASN A 219 11.46 5.57 -3.93
C ASN A 219 12.42 6.21 -2.90
N PHE A 220 12.77 7.48 -3.06
CA PHE A 220 13.76 8.15 -2.23
C PHE A 220 13.23 8.42 -0.82
N ALA A 221 13.50 7.48 0.09
CA ALA A 221 13.20 7.55 1.52
C ALA A 221 14.41 7.04 2.33
N PRO A 222 15.48 7.82 2.44
CA PRO A 222 16.76 7.33 2.98
C PRO A 222 16.70 6.81 4.41
N GLY A 223 15.83 7.39 5.26
CA GLY A 223 15.60 6.90 6.62
C GLY A 223 15.05 5.47 6.64
N LEU A 224 14.03 5.21 5.80
CA LEU A 224 13.45 3.88 5.62
C LEU A 224 14.48 2.90 5.05
N THR A 225 15.20 3.28 4.00
CA THR A 225 16.22 2.44 3.36
C THR A 225 17.30 2.04 4.36
N LEU A 226 17.82 2.99 5.16
CA LEU A 226 18.83 2.70 6.18
C LEU A 226 18.30 1.76 7.28
N ALA A 227 17.07 1.96 7.74
CA ALA A 227 16.43 1.08 8.74
C ALA A 227 16.28 -0.33 8.20
N ALA A 228 15.77 -0.48 6.98
CA ALA A 228 15.59 -1.79 6.35
C ALA A 228 16.93 -2.51 6.09
N CYS A 229 17.99 -1.79 5.65
CA CYS A 229 19.33 -2.37 5.51
C CYS A 229 19.90 -2.84 6.86
N ARG A 230 19.63 -2.12 7.97
CA ARG A 230 20.05 -2.55 9.31
C ARG A 230 19.31 -3.80 9.75
N HIS A 231 18.00 -3.90 9.41
CA HIS A 231 17.20 -5.08 9.70
C HIS A 231 17.77 -6.34 9.07
N GLU A 232 18.31 -6.28 7.86
CA GLU A 232 18.93 -7.44 7.18
C GLU A 232 20.07 -8.09 7.99
N THR A 233 20.73 -7.33 8.86
CA THR A 233 21.83 -7.81 9.71
C THR A 233 21.48 -7.92 11.19
N GLN A 234 20.22 -7.65 11.57
CA GLN A 234 19.75 -7.70 12.95
C GLN A 234 19.78 -9.14 13.49
N TYR A 235 20.40 -9.34 14.65
CA TYR A 235 20.60 -10.67 15.23
C TYR A 235 19.32 -11.32 15.74
N SER A 236 18.48 -10.54 16.44
CA SER A 236 17.19 -11.00 16.96
C SER A 236 16.06 -10.26 16.26
N ARG A 237 15.11 -11.00 15.70
CA ARG A 237 14.02 -10.43 14.89
C ARG A 237 12.69 -11.03 15.26
N LEU A 238 11.66 -10.18 15.39
CA LEU A 238 10.27 -10.58 15.52
C LEU A 238 9.58 -10.70 14.15
N PHE A 239 10.10 -9.96 13.15
CA PHE A 239 9.53 -9.86 11.81
C PHE A 239 10.55 -10.30 10.75
N ARG A 240 10.10 -10.48 9.51
CA ARG A 240 10.92 -10.91 8.37
C ARG A 240 11.60 -9.77 7.62
N SER A 241 11.07 -8.52 7.78
CA SER A 241 11.66 -7.29 7.21
C SER A 241 11.45 -6.10 8.12
#